data_f55361617fe7d443a71fb7e10b58475d
#
_entry.id   f55361617fe7d443a71fb7e10b58475d
#
_cell.length_a   1.000
_cell.length_b   1.000
_cell.length_c   1.000
_cell.angle_alpha   90.00
_cell.angle_beta   90.00
_cell.angle_gamma   90.00
#
_symmetry.space_group_name_H-M   'P 1'
#
loop_
_entity.id
_entity.type
_entity.pdbx_description
1 polymer ?
#
loop_
_entity_poly.entity_id
_entity_poly.type
_entity_poly.pdbx_seq_one_letter_code
_entity_poly.pdbx_strand_id
1 'polypeptide(L)'
;MLPIQLLDETQYDQVMNKTVIPALSAHLTEFDLPAMGGGTIRCRFYEAKSARKCVVISHGFCESGLKFQEIVWYLLAQGVSVLCPDHRGHGHSLREGARDGTIVYIQHFDDYAQDLCAAALSVRDKLPADCEMLLRGHSMGGAIAARVLELYPNLFARCVLSSPMLSMNTAPATPSLGLLLSGFFVLTGQGKRRFWVQKPYSPEEKFEASCCTSPERFAWYAALRRDNPALRTNAASYRWIWESLRAQKRILKPEELAKIQTPTLVMQAEWDALVRPEGQEAFVRSVECAHLCRVSGVKHEIYRSPNAQLRPYLQAVFGLLLDGALPENAAKA
;
A
#
# COMPACT_ATOMS: atom_id res chain seq x y z
N MET A 1 -8.41 -17.25 -13.96
CA MET A 1 -7.01 -16.79 -13.71
C MET A 1 -6.02 -17.74 -14.36
N LEU A 2 -5.02 -17.22 -15.09
CA LEU A 2 -3.92 -18.03 -15.65
C LEU A 2 -2.96 -18.49 -14.53
N PRO A 3 -2.24 -19.61 -14.69
CA PRO A 3 -1.22 -20.02 -13.72
C PRO A 3 -0.17 -18.93 -13.48
N ILE A 4 0.11 -18.60 -12.22
CA ILE A 4 1.11 -17.58 -11.87
C ILE A 4 2.50 -18.21 -11.93
N GLN A 5 3.30 -17.79 -12.91
CA GLN A 5 4.71 -18.16 -13.01
C GLN A 5 5.55 -17.20 -12.19
N LEU A 6 5.99 -17.63 -11.00
CA LEU A 6 6.84 -16.81 -10.13
C LEU A 6 8.25 -16.67 -10.70
N LEU A 7 8.89 -15.53 -10.38
CA LEU A 7 10.30 -15.29 -10.74
C LEU A 7 11.21 -16.26 -9.97
N ASP A 8 12.35 -16.63 -10.59
CA ASP A 8 13.39 -17.41 -9.94
C ASP A 8 14.06 -16.53 -8.85
N GLU A 9 13.95 -16.95 -7.59
CA GLU A 9 14.53 -16.23 -6.47
C GLU A 9 16.06 -16.21 -6.51
N THR A 10 16.70 -17.28 -6.99
CA THR A 10 18.16 -17.37 -7.06
C THR A 10 18.79 -16.40 -8.05
N GLN A 11 18.02 -15.93 -9.03
CA GLN A 11 18.41 -14.95 -10.04
C GLN A 11 17.57 -13.66 -9.96
N TYR A 12 16.93 -13.40 -8.83
CA TYR A 12 15.89 -12.37 -8.69
C TYR A 12 16.35 -11.00 -9.19
N ASP A 13 17.51 -10.50 -8.73
CA ASP A 13 18.04 -9.20 -9.16
C ASP A 13 18.27 -9.15 -10.69
N GLN A 14 18.86 -10.19 -11.25
CA GLN A 14 19.13 -10.27 -12.67
C GLN A 14 17.82 -10.30 -13.48
N VAL A 15 16.85 -11.12 -13.07
CA VAL A 15 15.55 -11.24 -13.74
C VAL A 15 14.77 -9.94 -13.65
N MET A 16 14.72 -9.30 -12.49
CA MET A 16 14.08 -7.99 -12.32
C MET A 16 14.69 -6.94 -13.24
N ASN A 17 16.02 -6.80 -13.24
CA ASN A 17 16.68 -5.70 -13.96
C ASN A 17 16.82 -5.94 -15.47
N LYS A 18 16.97 -7.20 -15.92
CA LYS A 18 17.19 -7.51 -17.34
C LYS A 18 15.94 -7.94 -18.09
N THR A 19 14.90 -8.41 -17.40
CA THR A 19 13.68 -8.93 -18.03
C THR A 19 12.44 -8.15 -17.60
N VAL A 20 12.15 -8.09 -16.31
CA VAL A 20 10.89 -7.53 -15.81
C VAL A 20 10.80 -6.02 -16.08
N ILE A 21 11.77 -5.23 -15.61
CA ILE A 21 11.74 -3.77 -15.74
C ILE A 21 11.72 -3.33 -17.20
N PRO A 22 12.59 -3.86 -18.10
CA PRO A 22 12.52 -3.53 -19.53
C PRO A 22 11.17 -3.87 -20.18
N ALA A 23 10.60 -5.03 -19.85
CA ALA A 23 9.28 -5.41 -20.36
C ALA A 23 8.16 -4.52 -19.83
N LEU A 24 8.18 -4.18 -18.52
CA LEU A 24 7.21 -3.25 -17.92
C LEU A 24 7.28 -1.86 -18.57
N SER A 25 8.46 -1.42 -18.97
CA SER A 25 8.64 -0.11 -19.62
C SER A 25 7.89 0.01 -20.95
N ALA A 26 7.67 -1.09 -21.65
CA ALA A 26 6.88 -1.10 -22.89
C ALA A 26 5.36 -0.87 -22.66
N HIS A 27 4.89 -1.04 -21.43
CA HIS A 27 3.50 -0.84 -21.01
C HIS A 27 3.29 0.43 -20.19
N LEU A 28 4.37 1.12 -19.81
CA LEU A 28 4.36 2.20 -18.85
C LEU A 28 4.06 3.55 -19.48
N THR A 29 3.08 4.24 -18.92
CA THR A 29 2.87 5.69 -19.05
C THR A 29 3.01 6.33 -17.68
N GLU A 30 3.98 7.26 -17.53
CA GLU A 30 4.09 8.10 -16.34
C GLU A 30 3.42 9.45 -16.58
N PHE A 31 2.70 9.93 -15.59
CA PHE A 31 2.07 11.24 -15.61
C PHE A 31 1.90 11.82 -14.21
N ASP A 32 1.74 13.13 -14.14
CA ASP A 32 1.53 13.86 -12.90
C ASP A 32 0.09 14.38 -12.83
N LEU A 33 -0.57 14.17 -11.69
CA LEU A 33 -1.89 14.74 -11.40
C LEU A 33 -1.78 15.87 -10.40
N PRO A 34 -2.58 16.94 -10.55
CA PRO A 34 -2.71 17.95 -9.50
C PRO A 34 -3.16 17.32 -8.18
N ALA A 35 -2.43 17.60 -7.10
CA ALA A 35 -2.78 17.15 -5.77
C ALA A 35 -3.65 18.18 -5.03
N MET A 36 -4.47 17.73 -4.10
CA MET A 36 -5.19 18.62 -3.19
C MET A 36 -4.20 19.50 -2.40
N GLY A 37 -4.43 20.81 -2.40
CA GLY A 37 -3.53 21.76 -1.72
C GLY A 37 -2.29 22.18 -2.51
N GLY A 38 -2.14 21.72 -3.77
CA GLY A 38 -1.04 22.09 -4.68
C GLY A 38 0.03 21.00 -4.83
N GLY A 39 0.90 21.17 -5.84
CA GLY A 39 1.87 20.16 -6.24
C GLY A 39 1.24 19.03 -7.06
N THR A 40 1.97 17.93 -7.25
CA THR A 40 1.54 16.83 -8.11
C THR A 40 1.72 15.45 -7.45
N ILE A 41 0.87 14.52 -7.85
CA ILE A 41 0.97 13.09 -7.55
C ILE A 41 1.52 12.39 -8.79
N ARG A 42 2.69 11.75 -8.66
CA ARG A 42 3.27 10.91 -9.70
C ARG A 42 2.50 9.61 -9.83
N CYS A 43 1.98 9.35 -11.02
CA CYS A 43 1.26 8.14 -11.37
C CYS A 43 2.03 7.32 -12.40
N ARG A 44 2.05 6.00 -12.21
CA ARG A 44 2.57 5.01 -13.17
C ARG A 44 1.43 4.12 -13.60
N PHE A 45 1.07 4.23 -14.86
CA PHE A 45 0.02 3.40 -15.45
C PHE A 45 0.66 2.40 -16.40
N TYR A 46 0.46 1.12 -16.08
CA TYR A 46 0.90 -0.01 -16.90
C TYR A 46 -0.32 -0.58 -17.62
N GLU A 47 -0.37 -0.37 -18.93
CA GLU A 47 -1.53 -0.72 -19.73
C GLU A 47 -1.40 -2.13 -20.33
N ALA A 48 -2.38 -3.00 -20.06
CA ALA A 48 -2.55 -4.25 -20.79
C ALA A 48 -3.55 -4.04 -21.94
N LYS A 49 -3.21 -4.53 -23.12
CA LYS A 49 -4.05 -4.36 -24.32
C LYS A 49 -5.45 -4.93 -24.10
N SER A 50 -6.47 -4.12 -24.35
CA SER A 50 -7.89 -4.49 -24.20
C SER A 50 -8.24 -5.03 -22.80
N ALA A 51 -7.60 -4.51 -21.75
CA ALA A 51 -7.86 -4.93 -20.38
C ALA A 51 -9.31 -4.66 -19.96
N ARG A 52 -9.96 -5.67 -19.39
CA ARG A 52 -11.28 -5.55 -18.75
C ARG A 52 -11.20 -5.39 -17.22
N LYS A 53 -9.99 -5.33 -16.69
CA LYS A 53 -9.70 -5.12 -15.27
C LYS A 53 -8.53 -4.19 -15.11
N CYS A 54 -8.61 -3.29 -14.15
CA CYS A 54 -7.53 -2.39 -13.76
C CYS A 54 -7.36 -2.43 -12.25
N VAL A 55 -6.18 -2.82 -11.78
CA VAL A 55 -5.84 -2.83 -10.35
C VAL A 55 -5.14 -1.52 -9.99
N VAL A 56 -5.70 -0.77 -9.05
CA VAL A 56 -5.05 0.37 -8.41
C VAL A 56 -4.29 -0.13 -7.18
N ILE A 57 -2.97 0.10 -7.14
CA ILE A 57 -2.12 -0.29 -6.02
C ILE A 57 -1.84 0.93 -5.14
N SER A 58 -2.31 0.87 -3.89
CA SER A 58 -2.05 1.84 -2.84
C SER A 58 -0.92 1.31 -1.95
N HIS A 59 0.27 1.91 -2.06
CA HIS A 59 1.48 1.45 -1.38
C HIS A 59 1.53 1.86 0.10
N GLY A 60 2.43 1.23 0.88
CA GLY A 60 2.61 1.49 2.31
C GLY A 60 3.46 2.72 2.62
N PHE A 61 3.63 2.97 3.92
CA PHE A 61 4.49 4.05 4.43
C PHE A 61 5.97 3.78 4.07
N CYS A 62 6.67 4.82 3.65
CA CYS A 62 8.06 4.76 3.17
C CYS A 62 8.28 3.85 1.94
N GLU A 63 7.25 3.66 1.13
CA GLU A 63 7.30 2.93 -0.12
C GLU A 63 7.06 3.85 -1.33
N SER A 64 6.96 3.26 -2.50
CA SER A 64 6.53 3.88 -3.76
C SER A 64 5.93 2.82 -4.69
N GLY A 65 5.28 3.24 -5.76
CA GLY A 65 4.78 2.32 -6.79
C GLY A 65 5.85 1.42 -7.39
N LEU A 66 7.11 1.87 -7.42
CA LEU A 66 8.23 1.08 -7.95
C LEU A 66 8.54 -0.18 -7.13
N LYS A 67 8.16 -0.22 -5.85
CA LYS A 67 8.32 -1.41 -5.01
C LYS A 67 7.43 -2.58 -5.46
N PHE A 68 6.37 -2.30 -6.21
CA PHE A 68 5.38 -3.28 -6.64
C PHE A 68 5.58 -3.81 -8.06
N GLN A 69 6.72 -3.53 -8.72
CA GLN A 69 6.97 -3.92 -10.11
C GLN A 69 6.85 -5.44 -10.34
N GLU A 70 7.25 -6.29 -9.40
CA GLU A 70 7.02 -7.75 -9.48
C GLU A 70 5.51 -8.09 -9.51
N ILE A 71 4.72 -7.43 -8.69
CA ILE A 71 3.25 -7.62 -8.67
C ILE A 71 2.61 -7.10 -9.95
N VAL A 72 3.08 -5.96 -10.46
CA VAL A 72 2.66 -5.41 -11.75
C VAL A 72 2.94 -6.39 -12.88
N TRP A 73 4.13 -7.01 -12.88
CA TRP A 73 4.52 -8.03 -13.85
C TRP A 73 3.52 -9.20 -13.87
N TYR A 74 3.18 -9.72 -12.70
CA TYR A 74 2.22 -10.83 -12.60
C TYR A 74 0.80 -10.42 -13.03
N LEU A 75 0.35 -9.20 -12.73
CA LEU A 75 -0.96 -8.70 -13.14
C LEU A 75 -1.04 -8.47 -14.66
N LEU A 76 -0.01 -7.89 -15.27
CA LEU A 76 0.07 -7.74 -16.71
C LEU A 76 0.04 -9.09 -17.44
N ALA A 77 0.70 -10.13 -16.89
CA ALA A 77 0.65 -11.49 -17.41
C ALA A 77 -0.76 -12.11 -17.32
N GLN A 78 -1.66 -11.58 -16.47
CA GLN A 78 -3.08 -11.92 -16.42
C GLN A 78 -3.95 -11.05 -17.36
N GLY A 79 -3.34 -10.16 -18.17
CA GLY A 79 -4.09 -9.22 -19.02
C GLY A 79 -4.76 -8.07 -18.24
N VAL A 80 -4.24 -7.71 -17.10
CA VAL A 80 -4.80 -6.69 -16.18
C VAL A 80 -3.95 -5.43 -16.22
N SER A 81 -4.55 -4.28 -16.48
CA SER A 81 -3.88 -2.98 -16.36
C SER A 81 -3.65 -2.63 -14.89
N VAL A 82 -2.59 -1.87 -14.61
CA VAL A 82 -2.22 -1.53 -13.24
C VAL A 82 -1.90 -0.04 -13.11
N LEU A 83 -2.48 0.61 -12.11
CA LEU A 83 -2.14 1.97 -11.73
C LEU A 83 -1.43 1.97 -10.38
N CYS A 84 -0.24 2.57 -10.32
CA CYS A 84 0.57 2.73 -9.12
C CYS A 84 0.86 4.23 -8.89
N PRO A 85 0.01 4.99 -8.19
CA PRO A 85 0.37 6.34 -7.76
C PRO A 85 1.38 6.29 -6.62
N ASP A 86 2.35 7.20 -6.60
CA ASP A 86 3.14 7.47 -5.41
C ASP A 86 2.30 8.38 -4.50
N HIS A 87 2.03 7.98 -3.27
CA HIS A 87 1.28 8.82 -2.32
C HIS A 87 2.05 10.10 -1.99
N ARG A 88 1.33 11.20 -1.67
CA ARG A 88 1.96 12.44 -1.20
C ARG A 88 2.98 12.15 -0.10
N GLY A 89 4.09 12.85 -0.09
CA GLY A 89 5.21 12.61 0.81
C GLY A 89 6.11 11.43 0.44
N HIS A 90 5.81 10.68 -0.64
CA HIS A 90 6.54 9.48 -1.04
C HIS A 90 6.97 9.53 -2.51
N GLY A 91 7.96 8.69 -2.85
CA GLY A 91 8.42 8.51 -4.22
C GLY A 91 8.70 9.84 -4.93
N HIS A 92 8.15 10.02 -6.11
CA HIS A 92 8.30 11.22 -6.93
C HIS A 92 7.13 12.22 -6.78
N SER A 93 6.20 11.97 -5.86
CA SER A 93 5.09 12.87 -5.56
C SER A 93 5.52 14.04 -4.67
N LEU A 94 4.65 15.03 -4.57
CA LEU A 94 4.87 16.25 -3.78
C LEU A 94 5.34 15.96 -2.34
N ARG A 95 6.15 16.88 -1.80
CA ARG A 95 6.59 16.91 -0.41
C ARG A 95 6.04 18.16 0.26
N GLU A 96 5.11 18.05 1.19
CA GLU A 96 4.40 19.17 1.83
C GLU A 96 5.25 19.93 2.88
N GLY A 97 6.55 20.15 2.61
CA GLY A 97 7.35 21.09 3.35
C GLY A 97 8.04 20.58 4.61
N ALA A 98 8.32 19.28 4.71
CA ALA A 98 9.41 18.83 5.56
C ALA A 98 10.74 19.29 4.92
N ARG A 99 11.64 19.93 5.72
CA ARG A 99 12.96 20.38 5.22
C ARG A 99 13.83 19.20 4.77
N ASP A 100 13.65 18.05 5.41
CA ASP A 100 14.33 16.79 5.09
C ASP A 100 13.38 15.94 4.24
N GLY A 101 13.72 15.73 2.98
CA GLY A 101 12.93 14.93 2.01
C GLY A 101 12.74 13.45 2.39
N THR A 102 13.42 12.97 3.45
CA THR A 102 13.23 11.63 4.00
C THR A 102 12.08 11.53 5.00
N ILE A 103 11.51 12.66 5.41
CA ILE A 103 10.41 12.74 6.39
C ILE A 103 9.09 12.89 5.66
N VAL A 104 8.15 11.99 5.94
CA VAL A 104 6.77 12.09 5.45
C VAL A 104 5.98 13.06 6.33
N TYR A 105 5.38 14.06 5.70
CA TYR A 105 4.45 15.00 6.31
C TYR A 105 3.18 15.06 5.46
N ILE A 106 2.04 15.20 6.13
CA ILE A 106 0.72 15.43 5.51
C ILE A 106 -0.04 16.48 6.32
N GLN A 107 -0.95 17.17 5.68
CA GLN A 107 -1.84 18.10 6.36
C GLN A 107 -3.05 17.36 6.94
N HIS A 108 -3.69 16.50 6.15
CA HIS A 108 -4.83 15.67 6.56
C HIS A 108 -4.70 14.26 5.98
N PHE A 109 -5.12 13.25 6.72
CA PHE A 109 -5.06 11.86 6.23
C PHE A 109 -5.99 11.63 5.03
N ASP A 110 -7.14 12.31 4.99
CA ASP A 110 -8.10 12.19 3.89
C ASP A 110 -7.58 12.69 2.55
N ASP A 111 -6.54 13.54 2.54
CA ASP A 111 -5.88 13.97 1.31
C ASP A 111 -5.31 12.77 0.53
N TYR A 112 -4.82 11.73 1.24
CA TYR A 112 -4.40 10.47 0.60
C TYR A 112 -5.55 9.78 -0.14
N ALA A 113 -6.73 9.71 0.48
CA ALA A 113 -7.89 9.06 -0.11
C ALA A 113 -8.40 9.84 -1.34
N GLN A 114 -8.39 11.16 -1.28
CA GLN A 114 -8.78 12.03 -2.40
C GLN A 114 -7.80 11.90 -3.57
N ASP A 115 -6.49 11.92 -3.31
CA ASP A 115 -5.47 11.73 -4.34
C ASP A 115 -5.60 10.35 -5.01
N LEU A 116 -5.81 9.29 -4.22
CA LEU A 116 -5.97 7.93 -4.76
C LEU A 116 -7.24 7.82 -5.62
N CYS A 117 -8.34 8.44 -5.19
CA CYS A 117 -9.56 8.49 -5.96
C CYS A 117 -9.35 9.26 -7.28
N ALA A 118 -8.72 10.44 -7.24
CA ALA A 118 -8.41 11.24 -8.43
C ALA A 118 -7.51 10.46 -9.41
N ALA A 119 -6.51 9.74 -8.89
CA ALA A 119 -5.64 8.89 -9.70
C ALA A 119 -6.42 7.75 -10.37
N ALA A 120 -7.31 7.07 -9.65
CA ALA A 120 -8.15 6.00 -10.20
C ALA A 120 -9.08 6.53 -11.30
N LEU A 121 -9.73 7.66 -11.08
CA LEU A 121 -10.63 8.28 -12.06
C LEU A 121 -9.89 8.75 -13.31
N SER A 122 -8.66 9.26 -13.19
CA SER A 122 -7.87 9.76 -14.32
C SER A 122 -7.52 8.70 -15.38
N VAL A 123 -7.51 7.42 -14.99
CA VAL A 123 -7.27 6.31 -15.93
C VAL A 123 -8.56 5.62 -16.36
N ARG A 124 -9.65 5.76 -15.60
CA ARG A 124 -10.93 5.12 -15.90
C ARG A 124 -11.45 5.51 -17.29
N ASP A 125 -11.31 6.78 -17.65
CA ASP A 125 -11.77 7.30 -18.96
C ASP A 125 -10.91 6.81 -20.14
N LYS A 126 -9.74 6.28 -19.85
CA LYS A 126 -8.82 5.69 -20.85
C LYS A 126 -9.05 4.19 -21.05
N LEU A 127 -9.82 3.56 -20.16
CA LEU A 127 -10.11 2.14 -20.17
C LEU A 127 -11.46 1.86 -20.84
N PRO A 128 -11.69 0.65 -21.34
CA PRO A 128 -13.02 0.24 -21.83
C PRO A 128 -14.12 0.51 -20.80
N ALA A 129 -15.31 0.88 -21.25
CA ALA A 129 -16.43 1.23 -20.36
C ALA A 129 -16.84 0.08 -19.41
N ASP A 130 -16.62 -1.18 -19.83
CA ASP A 130 -16.87 -2.39 -19.06
C ASP A 130 -15.66 -2.83 -18.21
N CYS A 131 -14.60 -2.01 -18.14
CA CYS A 131 -13.42 -2.33 -17.33
C CYS A 131 -13.72 -2.17 -15.84
N GLU A 132 -13.56 -3.25 -15.09
CA GLU A 132 -13.69 -3.23 -13.62
C GLU A 132 -12.47 -2.58 -12.96
N MET A 133 -12.71 -1.59 -12.11
CA MET A 133 -11.69 -1.00 -11.25
C MET A 133 -11.58 -1.84 -9.96
N LEU A 134 -10.36 -2.25 -9.63
CA LEU A 134 -10.04 -3.10 -8.47
C LEU A 134 -9.02 -2.40 -7.60
N LEU A 135 -9.07 -2.62 -6.28
CA LEU A 135 -8.18 -1.95 -5.34
C LEU A 135 -7.32 -2.95 -4.57
N ARG A 136 -6.02 -2.67 -4.48
CA ARG A 136 -5.09 -3.38 -3.61
C ARG A 136 -4.35 -2.38 -2.73
N GLY A 137 -4.57 -2.45 -1.41
CA GLY A 137 -3.89 -1.61 -0.44
C GLY A 137 -2.91 -2.41 0.43
N HIS A 138 -1.70 -1.88 0.68
CA HIS A 138 -0.75 -2.45 1.61
C HIS A 138 -0.47 -1.49 2.77
N SER A 139 -0.50 -1.96 4.01
CA SER A 139 -0.11 -1.20 5.21
C SER A 139 -0.84 0.16 5.31
N MET A 140 -0.13 1.30 5.30
CA MET A 140 -0.72 2.64 5.19
C MET A 140 -1.67 2.73 4.00
N GLY A 141 -1.28 2.21 2.83
CA GLY A 141 -2.12 2.13 1.65
C GLY A 141 -3.38 1.29 1.86
N GLY A 142 -3.35 0.32 2.77
CA GLY A 142 -4.54 -0.43 3.20
C GLY A 142 -5.51 0.42 4.03
N ALA A 143 -5.01 1.29 4.92
CA ALA A 143 -5.84 2.26 5.64
C ALA A 143 -6.42 3.32 4.69
N ILE A 144 -5.61 3.80 3.73
CA ILE A 144 -6.08 4.72 2.67
C ILE A 144 -7.17 4.06 1.83
N ALA A 145 -6.97 2.80 1.42
CA ALA A 145 -7.95 2.03 0.66
C ALA A 145 -9.27 1.86 1.43
N ALA A 146 -9.21 1.48 2.72
CA ALA A 146 -10.40 1.41 3.57
C ALA A 146 -11.15 2.76 3.59
N ARG A 147 -10.42 3.87 3.75
CA ARG A 147 -11.01 5.21 3.74
C ARG A 147 -11.62 5.57 2.38
N VAL A 148 -11.02 5.16 1.27
CA VAL A 148 -11.61 5.32 -0.07
C VAL A 148 -12.92 4.54 -0.21
N LEU A 149 -12.98 3.30 0.30
CA LEU A 149 -14.21 2.51 0.24
C LEU A 149 -15.36 3.13 1.06
N GLU A 150 -15.05 3.83 2.16
CA GLU A 150 -16.03 4.58 2.96
C GLU A 150 -16.56 5.82 2.24
N LEU A 151 -15.67 6.54 1.54
CA LEU A 151 -15.99 7.80 0.87
C LEU A 151 -16.61 7.59 -0.54
N TYR A 152 -16.19 6.51 -1.22
CA TYR A 152 -16.54 6.22 -2.62
C TYR A 152 -16.92 4.74 -2.78
N PRO A 153 -18.05 4.28 -2.18
CA PRO A 153 -18.39 2.84 -2.06
C PRO A 153 -18.58 2.12 -3.40
N ASN A 154 -18.80 2.86 -4.50
CA ASN A 154 -19.04 2.27 -5.83
C ASN A 154 -17.85 2.43 -6.80
N LEU A 155 -16.70 2.93 -6.33
CA LEU A 155 -15.57 3.18 -7.21
C LEU A 155 -14.83 1.89 -7.60
N PHE A 156 -14.78 0.93 -6.69
CA PHE A 156 -14.06 -0.33 -6.89
C PHE A 156 -14.98 -1.53 -6.73
N ALA A 157 -14.87 -2.47 -7.69
CA ALA A 157 -15.68 -3.69 -7.67
C ALA A 157 -15.24 -4.68 -6.58
N ARG A 158 -13.95 -4.76 -6.27
CA ARG A 158 -13.36 -5.64 -5.26
C ARG A 158 -12.11 -5.01 -4.67
N CYS A 159 -11.78 -5.39 -3.43
CA CYS A 159 -10.62 -4.86 -2.71
C CYS A 159 -9.84 -5.96 -1.99
N VAL A 160 -8.50 -5.85 -1.99
CA VAL A 160 -7.63 -6.62 -1.10
C VAL A 160 -6.80 -5.67 -0.24
N LEU A 161 -6.85 -5.87 1.07
CA LEU A 161 -6.08 -5.14 2.08
C LEU A 161 -5.01 -6.07 2.65
N SER A 162 -3.73 -5.83 2.31
CA SER A 162 -2.61 -6.63 2.79
C SER A 162 -1.95 -5.95 3.98
N SER A 163 -1.97 -6.59 5.14
CA SER A 163 -1.48 -6.05 6.41
C SER A 163 -1.91 -4.60 6.66
N PRO A 164 -3.22 -4.24 6.51
CA PRO A 164 -3.65 -2.85 6.53
C PRO A 164 -3.40 -2.18 7.87
N MET A 165 -2.93 -0.93 7.85
CA MET A 165 -2.62 -0.10 9.03
C MET A 165 -3.91 0.41 9.71
N LEU A 166 -4.79 -0.49 10.14
CA LEU A 166 -6.04 -0.17 10.84
C LEU A 166 -5.83 -0.01 12.36
N SER A 167 -4.74 -0.57 12.89
CA SER A 167 -4.26 -0.33 14.25
C SER A 167 -2.74 -0.38 14.27
N MET A 168 -2.10 0.78 14.36
CA MET A 168 -0.63 0.92 14.43
C MET A 168 -0.08 0.32 15.72
N ASN A 169 1.01 -0.45 15.64
CA ASN A 169 1.75 -0.84 16.84
C ASN A 169 2.59 0.35 17.32
N THR A 170 2.21 0.92 18.44
CA THR A 170 2.89 2.07 19.06
C THR A 170 3.75 1.67 20.25
N ALA A 171 3.96 0.38 20.51
CA ALA A 171 4.71 -0.10 21.67
C ALA A 171 6.12 0.55 21.74
N PRO A 172 6.61 0.86 22.95
CA PRO A 172 5.99 0.62 24.27
C PRO A 172 4.90 1.64 24.69
N ALA A 173 4.68 2.70 23.89
CA ALA A 173 3.64 3.69 24.20
C ALA A 173 2.25 3.15 23.81
N THR A 174 1.21 3.64 24.50
CA THR A 174 -0.17 3.40 24.06
C THR A 174 -0.54 4.33 22.88
N PRO A 175 -1.50 3.95 22.01
CA PRO A 175 -1.96 4.84 20.95
C PRO A 175 -2.48 6.19 21.45
N SER A 176 -3.09 6.24 22.65
CA SER A 176 -3.56 7.48 23.27
C SER A 176 -2.41 8.39 23.67
N LEU A 177 -1.32 7.83 24.23
CA LEU A 177 -0.12 8.60 24.56
C LEU A 177 0.58 9.10 23.28
N GLY A 178 0.67 8.27 22.25
CA GLY A 178 1.19 8.65 20.93
C GLY A 178 0.38 9.80 20.32
N LEU A 179 -0.94 9.77 20.43
CA LEU A 179 -1.83 10.83 19.96
C LEU A 179 -1.63 12.14 20.75
N LEU A 180 -1.55 12.05 22.07
CA LEU A 180 -1.34 13.22 22.92
C LEU A 180 0.01 13.88 22.62
N LEU A 181 1.09 13.10 22.60
CA LEU A 181 2.44 13.60 22.34
C LEU A 181 2.55 14.23 20.95
N SER A 182 2.11 13.53 19.92
CA SER A 182 2.17 14.05 18.55
C SER A 182 1.28 15.29 18.38
N GLY A 183 0.10 15.32 19.01
CA GLY A 183 -0.79 16.48 19.05
C GLY A 183 -0.16 17.70 19.70
N PHE A 184 0.56 17.53 20.82
CA PHE A 184 1.31 18.61 21.46
C PHE A 184 2.33 19.25 20.50
N PHE A 185 3.14 18.44 19.81
CA PHE A 185 4.11 18.96 18.82
C PHE A 185 3.42 19.63 17.62
N VAL A 186 2.27 19.14 17.21
CA VAL A 186 1.47 19.79 16.14
C VAL A 186 0.96 21.16 16.58
N LEU A 187 0.37 21.25 17.77
CA LEU A 187 -0.20 22.50 18.31
C LEU A 187 0.87 23.56 18.61
N THR A 188 2.09 23.14 18.96
CA THR A 188 3.23 24.05 19.18
C THR A 188 4.01 24.40 17.91
N GLY A 189 3.46 24.08 16.71
CA GLY A 189 4.08 24.43 15.42
C GLY A 189 5.23 23.53 15.00
N GLN A 190 5.48 22.43 15.72
CA GLN A 190 6.59 21.49 15.45
C GLN A 190 6.14 20.24 14.67
N GLY A 191 4.94 20.23 14.13
CA GLY A 191 4.34 19.10 13.43
C GLY A 191 5.15 18.54 12.27
N LYS A 192 6.01 19.36 11.62
CA LYS A 192 6.87 18.96 10.49
C LYS A 192 8.17 18.25 10.91
N ARG A 193 8.50 18.24 12.21
CA ARG A 193 9.73 17.60 12.69
C ARG A 193 9.61 16.08 12.63
N ARG A 194 10.76 15.41 12.45
CA ARG A 194 10.91 13.95 12.56
C ARG A 194 10.42 13.47 13.92
N PHE A 195 9.63 12.41 13.93
CA PHE A 195 9.24 11.73 15.16
C PHE A 195 10.49 11.22 15.89
N TRP A 196 10.62 11.52 17.16
CA TRP A 196 11.89 11.48 17.91
C TRP A 196 12.59 10.14 18.01
N VAL A 197 11.84 9.02 17.94
CA VAL A 197 12.42 7.66 17.98
C VAL A 197 13.00 7.20 16.64
N GLN A 198 12.71 7.91 15.55
CA GLN A 198 13.10 7.49 14.21
C GLN A 198 14.45 8.10 13.81
N LYS A 199 15.29 7.26 13.21
CA LYS A 199 16.62 7.65 12.77
C LYS A 199 16.60 8.24 11.35
N PRO A 200 17.61 9.05 10.97
CA PRO A 200 17.84 9.42 9.57
C PRO A 200 17.98 8.20 8.67
N TYR A 201 17.73 8.39 7.36
CA TYR A 201 17.98 7.33 6.38
C TYR A 201 19.46 6.95 6.37
N SER A 202 19.75 5.65 6.34
CA SER A 202 21.07 5.09 6.07
C SER A 202 21.00 4.23 4.81
N PRO A 203 21.96 4.31 3.90
CA PRO A 203 22.04 3.42 2.74
C PRO A 203 22.35 1.97 3.12
N GLU A 204 22.84 1.74 4.34
CA GLU A 204 23.16 0.42 4.89
C GLU A 204 21.94 -0.16 5.60
N GLU A 205 20.97 -0.60 4.81
CA GLU A 205 19.78 -1.27 5.34
C GLU A 205 20.10 -2.75 5.68
N LYS A 206 19.61 -3.23 6.83
CA LYS A 206 19.83 -4.61 7.30
C LYS A 206 18.58 -5.46 7.11
N PHE A 207 18.73 -6.61 6.49
CA PHE A 207 17.63 -7.55 6.24
C PHE A 207 16.93 -8.00 7.53
N GLU A 208 17.68 -8.26 8.59
CA GLU A 208 17.16 -8.72 9.89
C GLU A 208 16.17 -7.72 10.51
N ALA A 209 16.38 -6.41 10.27
CA ALA A 209 15.53 -5.33 10.74
C ALA A 209 14.37 -5.02 9.78
N SER A 210 14.30 -5.71 8.63
CA SER A 210 13.28 -5.44 7.62
C SER A 210 11.95 -6.15 7.91
N CYS A 211 10.91 -5.65 7.26
CA CYS A 211 9.56 -6.22 7.29
C CYS A 211 9.35 -7.28 6.18
N CYS A 212 10.41 -7.66 5.49
CA CYS A 212 10.47 -8.60 4.38
C CYS A 212 11.00 -9.97 4.88
N THR A 213 10.56 -11.07 4.28
CA THR A 213 11.06 -12.42 4.60
C THR A 213 11.89 -13.04 3.48
N SER A 214 11.96 -12.42 2.26
CA SER A 214 12.87 -12.82 1.19
C SER A 214 14.10 -11.92 1.15
N PRO A 215 15.32 -12.46 1.36
CA PRO A 215 16.57 -11.71 1.25
C PRO A 215 16.78 -11.10 -0.14
N GLU A 216 16.41 -11.82 -1.19
CA GLU A 216 16.60 -11.40 -2.59
C GLU A 216 15.72 -10.19 -2.92
N ARG A 217 14.43 -10.26 -2.57
CA ARG A 217 13.48 -9.15 -2.74
C ARG A 217 13.87 -7.94 -1.88
N PHE A 218 14.40 -8.19 -0.69
CA PHE A 218 14.95 -7.12 0.15
C PHE A 218 16.15 -6.45 -0.51
N ALA A 219 17.16 -7.21 -0.93
CA ALA A 219 18.40 -6.70 -1.50
C ALA A 219 18.13 -5.84 -2.75
N TRP A 220 17.25 -6.32 -3.66
CA TRP A 220 16.88 -5.59 -4.86
C TRP A 220 16.26 -4.21 -4.54
N TYR A 221 15.29 -4.14 -3.62
CA TYR A 221 14.65 -2.86 -3.30
C TYR A 221 15.56 -1.93 -2.48
N ALA A 222 16.41 -2.48 -1.62
CA ALA A 222 17.42 -1.68 -0.91
C ALA A 222 18.42 -1.04 -1.89
N ALA A 223 18.85 -1.76 -2.94
CA ALA A 223 19.67 -1.21 -4.02
C ALA A 223 18.93 -0.08 -4.76
N LEU A 224 17.67 -0.30 -5.15
CA LEU A 224 16.85 0.70 -5.82
C LEU A 224 16.69 1.99 -4.99
N ARG A 225 16.50 1.86 -3.67
CA ARG A 225 16.44 3.01 -2.74
C ARG A 225 17.77 3.74 -2.60
N ARG A 226 18.88 2.98 -2.52
CA ARG A 226 20.22 3.56 -2.43
C ARG A 226 20.53 4.41 -3.66
N ASP A 227 20.15 3.95 -4.84
CA ASP A 227 20.47 4.58 -6.11
C ASP A 227 19.48 5.70 -6.50
N ASN A 228 18.28 5.74 -5.87
CA ASN A 228 17.27 6.75 -6.13
C ASN A 228 16.90 7.56 -4.87
N PRO A 229 17.39 8.81 -4.73
CA PRO A 229 17.09 9.66 -3.57
C PRO A 229 15.59 9.89 -3.30
N ALA A 230 14.75 9.91 -4.32
CA ALA A 230 13.29 10.08 -4.16
C ALA A 230 12.63 8.94 -3.37
N LEU A 231 13.26 7.76 -3.32
CA LEU A 231 12.74 6.59 -2.59
C LEU A 231 13.24 6.50 -1.13
N ARG A 232 14.04 7.46 -0.66
CA ARG A 232 14.70 7.41 0.65
C ARG A 232 13.82 7.90 1.81
N THR A 233 12.50 8.00 1.63
CA THR A 233 11.60 8.22 2.77
C THR A 233 11.77 7.11 3.79
N ASN A 234 11.91 7.48 5.09
CA ASN A 234 12.14 6.53 6.16
C ASN A 234 11.59 6.96 7.52
N ALA A 235 10.96 8.12 7.59
CA ALA A 235 10.51 8.66 8.86
C ALA A 235 9.17 9.40 8.74
N ALA A 236 8.36 9.31 9.80
CA ALA A 236 7.16 10.10 9.99
C ALA A 236 7.48 11.43 10.66
N SER A 237 6.75 12.47 10.30
CA SER A 237 6.64 13.69 11.11
C SER A 237 5.65 13.48 12.27
N TYR A 238 5.70 14.35 13.29
CA TYR A 238 4.69 14.35 14.36
C TYR A 238 3.27 14.52 13.79
N ARG A 239 3.09 15.36 12.77
CA ARG A 239 1.77 15.55 12.13
C ARG A 239 1.28 14.28 11.46
N TRP A 240 2.16 13.56 10.76
CA TRP A 240 1.79 12.29 10.13
C TRP A 240 1.32 11.26 11.15
N ILE A 241 2.04 11.10 12.28
CA ILE A 241 1.63 10.20 13.39
C ILE A 241 0.26 10.61 13.93
N TRP A 242 0.08 11.91 14.20
CA TRP A 242 -1.17 12.44 14.76
C TRP A 242 -2.36 12.20 13.83
N GLU A 243 -2.22 12.51 12.55
CA GLU A 243 -3.26 12.31 11.54
C GLU A 243 -3.56 10.82 11.33
N SER A 244 -2.52 9.96 11.28
CA SER A 244 -2.70 8.52 11.11
C SER A 244 -3.43 7.87 12.29
N LEU A 245 -3.10 8.21 13.53
CA LEU A 245 -3.80 7.69 14.71
C LEU A 245 -5.26 8.18 14.78
N ARG A 246 -5.54 9.41 14.35
CA ARG A 246 -6.91 9.93 14.25
C ARG A 246 -7.71 9.24 13.13
N ALA A 247 -7.06 9.01 12.00
CA ALA A 247 -7.68 8.33 10.86
C ALA A 247 -8.08 6.90 11.22
N GLN A 248 -7.21 6.13 11.89
CA GLN A 248 -7.52 4.77 12.33
C GLN A 248 -8.77 4.74 13.25
N LYS A 249 -8.85 5.67 14.21
CA LYS A 249 -10.03 5.78 15.07
C LYS A 249 -11.30 6.13 14.28
N ARG A 250 -11.18 6.92 13.21
CA ARG A 250 -12.32 7.29 12.37
C ARG A 250 -12.75 6.14 11.46
N ILE A 251 -11.80 5.51 10.75
CA ILE A 251 -12.06 4.38 9.85
C ILE A 251 -12.79 3.25 10.60
N LEU A 252 -12.39 2.95 11.83
CA LEU A 252 -13.01 1.86 12.60
C LEU A 252 -14.32 2.24 13.30
N LYS A 253 -14.91 3.40 13.01
CA LYS A 253 -16.23 3.73 13.54
C LYS A 253 -17.32 2.92 12.84
N PRO A 254 -18.31 2.38 13.59
CA PRO A 254 -19.38 1.59 12.99
C PRO A 254 -20.12 2.29 11.85
N GLU A 255 -20.37 3.59 11.99
CA GLU A 255 -21.05 4.41 10.97
C GLU A 255 -20.21 4.61 9.70
N GLU A 256 -18.89 4.54 9.78
CA GLU A 256 -18.00 4.60 8.60
C GLU A 256 -17.89 3.23 7.94
N LEU A 257 -17.67 2.17 8.71
CA LEU A 257 -17.56 0.79 8.22
C LEU A 257 -18.86 0.31 7.55
N ALA A 258 -20.03 0.75 8.03
CA ALA A 258 -21.32 0.43 7.43
C ALA A 258 -21.51 0.95 6.00
N LYS A 259 -20.69 1.91 5.56
CA LYS A 259 -20.72 2.44 4.18
C LYS A 259 -20.03 1.50 3.18
N ILE A 260 -19.19 0.59 3.64
CA ILE A 260 -18.39 -0.28 2.78
C ILE A 260 -19.25 -1.41 2.25
N GLN A 261 -19.46 -1.43 0.93
CA GLN A 261 -20.22 -2.46 0.21
C GLN A 261 -19.33 -3.30 -0.71
N THR A 262 -18.06 -2.91 -0.88
CA THR A 262 -17.10 -3.58 -1.76
C THR A 262 -16.62 -4.89 -1.16
N PRO A 263 -16.77 -6.05 -1.84
CA PRO A 263 -16.19 -7.32 -1.40
C PRO A 263 -14.70 -7.16 -1.11
N THR A 264 -14.29 -7.44 0.13
CA THR A 264 -12.95 -7.14 0.63
C THR A 264 -12.31 -8.37 1.28
N LEU A 265 -11.05 -8.66 0.90
CA LEU A 265 -10.21 -9.66 1.55
C LEU A 265 -9.09 -8.96 2.33
N VAL A 266 -9.03 -9.21 3.63
CA VAL A 266 -7.93 -8.76 4.49
C VAL A 266 -6.93 -9.90 4.64
N MET A 267 -5.69 -9.66 4.19
CA MET A 267 -4.57 -10.58 4.35
C MET A 267 -3.78 -10.16 5.60
N GLN A 268 -3.74 -11.01 6.62
CA GLN A 268 -3.09 -10.74 7.91
C GLN A 268 -1.80 -11.54 8.02
N ALA A 269 -0.66 -10.86 8.23
CA ALA A 269 0.63 -11.50 8.44
C ALA A 269 0.76 -12.02 9.89
N GLU A 270 1.32 -13.22 10.05
CA GLU A 270 1.51 -13.85 11.37
C GLU A 270 2.52 -13.06 12.24
N TRP A 271 3.63 -12.60 11.65
CA TRP A 271 4.72 -11.93 12.38
C TRP A 271 4.77 -10.43 12.09
N ASP A 272 3.63 -9.75 12.24
CA ASP A 272 3.53 -8.32 11.98
C ASP A 272 3.95 -7.50 13.21
N ALA A 273 5.11 -6.83 13.11
CA ALA A 273 5.60 -5.95 14.15
C ALA A 273 5.09 -4.49 14.03
N LEU A 274 4.49 -4.11 12.90
CA LEU A 274 4.11 -2.73 12.60
C LEU A 274 2.64 -2.43 12.84
N VAL A 275 1.76 -3.39 12.57
CA VAL A 275 0.32 -3.24 12.77
C VAL A 275 -0.22 -4.36 13.67
N ARG A 276 -1.24 -4.03 14.45
CA ARG A 276 -1.88 -4.96 15.36
C ARG A 276 -3.03 -5.68 14.66
N PRO A 277 -3.23 -6.98 14.92
CA PRO A 277 -4.30 -7.77 14.31
C PRO A 277 -5.70 -7.30 14.71
N GLU A 278 -5.87 -6.71 15.90
CA GLU A 278 -7.19 -6.33 16.44
C GLU A 278 -7.93 -5.32 15.55
N GLY A 279 -7.19 -4.38 14.91
CA GLY A 279 -7.79 -3.43 13.97
C GLY A 279 -8.30 -4.08 12.70
N GLN A 280 -7.57 -5.06 12.18
CA GLN A 280 -7.94 -5.85 11.01
C GLN A 280 -9.16 -6.74 11.30
N GLU A 281 -9.16 -7.40 12.45
CA GLU A 281 -10.26 -8.23 12.91
C GLU A 281 -11.53 -7.40 13.19
N ALA A 282 -11.39 -6.22 13.81
CA ALA A 282 -12.51 -5.31 14.03
C ALA A 282 -13.14 -4.86 12.71
N PHE A 283 -12.31 -4.56 11.69
CA PHE A 283 -12.78 -4.23 10.36
C PHE A 283 -13.60 -5.37 9.75
N VAL A 284 -13.06 -6.60 9.76
CA VAL A 284 -13.74 -7.77 9.17
C VAL A 284 -15.02 -8.13 9.91
N ARG A 285 -15.07 -7.99 11.25
CA ARG A 285 -16.30 -8.21 12.03
C ARG A 285 -17.41 -7.24 11.69
N SER A 286 -17.06 -5.99 11.35
CA SER A 286 -18.03 -4.90 11.15
C SER A 286 -18.43 -4.69 9.70
N VAL A 287 -17.61 -5.13 8.72
CA VAL A 287 -17.92 -5.02 7.29
C VAL A 287 -18.47 -6.35 6.79
N GLU A 288 -19.76 -6.36 6.41
CA GLU A 288 -20.47 -7.59 6.03
C GLU A 288 -19.82 -8.35 4.88
N CYS A 289 -19.33 -7.63 3.88
CA CYS A 289 -18.68 -8.19 2.69
C CYS A 289 -17.16 -8.40 2.84
N ALA A 290 -16.58 -8.25 4.06
CA ALA A 290 -15.16 -8.47 4.31
C ALA A 290 -14.88 -9.86 4.90
N HIS A 291 -13.72 -10.43 4.51
CA HIS A 291 -13.21 -11.72 5.01
C HIS A 291 -11.74 -11.58 5.37
N LEU A 292 -11.28 -12.38 6.35
CA LEU A 292 -9.91 -12.44 6.83
C LEU A 292 -9.22 -13.71 6.33
N CYS A 293 -8.00 -13.55 5.80
CA CYS A 293 -7.12 -14.68 5.49
C CYS A 293 -5.79 -14.47 6.23
N ARG A 294 -5.44 -15.40 7.15
CA ARG A 294 -4.17 -15.38 7.87
C ARG A 294 -3.09 -16.06 7.03
N VAL A 295 -1.92 -15.43 6.96
CA VAL A 295 -0.77 -15.93 6.21
C VAL A 295 0.35 -16.24 7.18
N SER A 296 0.69 -17.53 7.30
CA SER A 296 1.70 -18.01 8.24
C SER A 296 3.12 -17.89 7.68
N GLY A 297 4.10 -17.75 8.58
CA GLY A 297 5.52 -17.72 8.25
C GLY A 297 5.98 -16.43 7.54
N VAL A 298 5.23 -15.34 7.65
CA VAL A 298 5.52 -14.08 6.95
C VAL A 298 5.52 -12.89 7.91
N LYS A 299 6.34 -11.90 7.59
CA LYS A 299 6.32 -10.57 8.22
C LYS A 299 5.34 -9.64 7.49
N HIS A 300 5.29 -8.40 7.90
CA HIS A 300 4.38 -7.34 7.43
C HIS A 300 4.26 -7.25 5.89
N GLU A 301 5.37 -7.35 5.16
CA GLU A 301 5.42 -7.29 3.69
C GLU A 301 5.18 -8.66 3.05
N ILE A 302 3.98 -9.22 3.19
CA ILE A 302 3.59 -10.56 2.70
C ILE A 302 3.98 -10.76 1.23
N TYR A 303 3.79 -9.73 0.40
CA TYR A 303 4.08 -9.77 -1.04
C TYR A 303 5.60 -9.82 -1.38
N ARG A 304 6.47 -9.74 -0.37
CA ARG A 304 7.93 -9.86 -0.49
C ARG A 304 8.46 -11.05 0.32
N SER A 305 7.65 -12.08 0.42
CA SER A 305 8.04 -13.35 1.01
C SER A 305 8.68 -14.28 -0.02
N PRO A 306 9.39 -15.35 0.40
CA PRO A 306 9.85 -16.39 -0.49
C PRO A 306 8.71 -17.02 -1.31
N ASN A 307 9.04 -17.60 -2.46
CA ASN A 307 8.07 -18.14 -3.42
C ASN A 307 7.09 -19.15 -2.81
N ALA A 308 7.52 -19.89 -1.78
CA ALA A 308 6.68 -20.84 -1.07
C ALA A 308 5.45 -20.16 -0.40
N GLN A 309 5.66 -18.98 0.21
CA GLN A 309 4.60 -18.18 0.84
C GLN A 309 3.95 -17.20 -0.15
N LEU A 310 4.73 -16.69 -1.10
CA LEU A 310 4.23 -15.74 -2.10
C LEU A 310 3.18 -16.37 -3.03
N ARG A 311 3.35 -17.63 -3.45
CA ARG A 311 2.42 -18.31 -4.35
C ARG A 311 1.00 -18.39 -3.77
N PRO A 312 0.75 -18.98 -2.59
CA PRO A 312 -0.60 -19.05 -2.04
C PRO A 312 -1.16 -17.65 -1.74
N TYR A 313 -0.33 -16.69 -1.32
CA TYR A 313 -0.75 -15.31 -1.14
C TYR A 313 -1.27 -14.70 -2.45
N LEU A 314 -0.53 -14.82 -3.57
CA LEU A 314 -0.96 -14.29 -4.85
C LEU A 314 -2.20 -15.01 -5.39
N GLN A 315 -2.32 -16.32 -5.17
CA GLN A 315 -3.52 -17.08 -5.53
C GLN A 315 -4.76 -16.54 -4.81
N ALA A 316 -4.65 -16.25 -3.51
CA ALA A 316 -5.73 -15.65 -2.73
C ALA A 316 -6.07 -14.22 -3.20
N VAL A 317 -5.06 -13.38 -3.39
CA VAL A 317 -5.21 -11.98 -3.83
C VAL A 317 -5.82 -11.90 -5.22
N PHE A 318 -5.28 -12.64 -6.19
CA PHE A 318 -5.78 -12.63 -7.56
C PHE A 318 -7.10 -13.41 -7.70
N GLY A 319 -7.31 -14.44 -6.88
CA GLY A 319 -8.59 -15.14 -6.81
C GLY A 319 -9.74 -14.18 -6.53
N LEU A 320 -9.63 -13.36 -5.47
CA LEU A 320 -10.67 -12.36 -5.22
C LEU A 320 -10.68 -11.26 -6.28
N LEU A 321 -9.53 -10.63 -6.56
CA LEU A 321 -9.51 -9.48 -7.46
C LEU A 321 -9.98 -9.84 -8.87
N LEU A 322 -9.50 -10.95 -9.43
CA LEU A 322 -9.73 -11.26 -10.84
C LEU A 322 -10.97 -12.15 -11.06
N ASP A 323 -11.21 -13.11 -10.17
CA ASP A 323 -12.26 -14.11 -10.36
C ASP A 323 -13.43 -13.94 -9.37
N GLY A 324 -13.33 -13.03 -8.39
CA GLY A 324 -14.32 -12.86 -7.32
C GLY A 324 -14.36 -14.01 -6.32
N ALA A 325 -13.33 -14.87 -6.33
CA ALA A 325 -13.27 -16.07 -5.51
C ALA A 325 -12.49 -15.82 -4.20
N LEU A 326 -13.08 -16.18 -3.08
CA LEU A 326 -12.40 -16.17 -1.79
C LEU A 326 -11.52 -17.43 -1.65
N PRO A 327 -10.35 -17.34 -0.99
CA PRO A 327 -9.57 -18.53 -0.66
C PRO A 327 -10.31 -19.40 0.39
N GLU A 328 -10.07 -20.71 0.36
CA GLU A 328 -10.75 -21.68 1.24
C GLU A 328 -10.57 -21.36 2.74
N ASN A 329 -9.44 -20.78 3.11
CA ASN A 329 -9.13 -20.38 4.49
C ASN A 329 -9.58 -18.96 4.85
N ALA A 330 -10.34 -18.28 3.99
CA ALA A 330 -10.97 -17.02 4.33
C ALA A 330 -12.14 -17.22 5.29
N ALA A 331 -12.17 -16.42 6.35
CA ALA A 331 -13.20 -16.52 7.38
C ALA A 331 -13.70 -15.13 7.80
N LYS A 332 -14.82 -15.10 8.51
CA LYS A 332 -15.19 -13.96 9.36
C LYS A 332 -14.26 -13.95 10.58
N ALA A 333 -13.89 -12.76 11.06
CA ALA A 333 -13.02 -12.61 12.22
C ALA A 333 -13.79 -12.70 13.55
#